data_7d7d9b3328494ff40fdc29a4891631c6
#
_entry.id   7d7d9b3328494ff40fdc29a4891631c6
#
_cell.length_a   1.000
_cell.length_b   1.000
_cell.length_c   1.000
_cell.angle_alpha   90.00
_cell.angle_beta   90.00
_cell.angle_gamma   90.00
#
_symmetry.space_group_name_H-M   'P 1'
#
loop_
_entity.id
_entity.type
_entity.pdbx_description
1 polymer ?
#
loop_
_entity_poly.entity_id
_entity_poly.type
_entity_poly.pdbx_seq_one_letter_code
_entity_poly.pdbx_strand_id
1 'polypeptide(L)'
;EAAALGVARRLRQEGVHVELDGGRSLKSLMRRADKLKARQVMILGEEELAQRRATMRDMEAKQDRKLAVDIDLTGAELLAAVKARRSE
;
A
#
# COMPACT_ATOMS: atom_id res chain seq x y z
N GLU A 1 2.95 8.53 -11.05
CA GLU A 1 2.08 7.42 -11.35
C GLU A 1 0.62 7.75 -11.05
N ALA A 2 -0.19 7.83 -12.08
CA ALA A 2 -1.60 8.19 -11.91
C ALA A 2 -2.35 7.16 -11.04
N ALA A 3 -2.02 5.88 -11.21
CA ALA A 3 -2.68 4.82 -10.45
C ALA A 3 -2.37 4.92 -8.95
N ALA A 4 -1.11 5.14 -8.62
CA ALA A 4 -0.69 5.26 -7.22
C ALA A 4 -1.31 6.49 -6.57
N LEU A 5 -1.34 7.61 -7.29
CA LEU A 5 -1.96 8.83 -6.79
C LEU A 5 -3.46 8.62 -6.54
N GLY A 6 -4.12 7.91 -7.45
CA GLY A 6 -5.54 7.62 -7.30
C GLY A 6 -5.85 6.79 -6.07
N VAL A 7 -5.06 5.74 -5.84
CA VAL A 7 -5.22 4.91 -4.66
C VAL A 7 -4.97 5.72 -3.40
N ALA A 8 -3.89 6.51 -3.39
CA ALA A 8 -3.54 7.32 -2.23
C ALA A 8 -4.65 8.33 -1.91
N ARG A 9 -5.18 8.97 -2.95
CA ARG A 9 -6.25 9.95 -2.77
C ARG A 9 -7.49 9.33 -2.15
N ARG A 10 -7.89 8.16 -2.65
CA ARG A 10 -9.07 7.48 -2.13
C ARG A 10 -8.89 7.06 -0.69
N LEU A 11 -7.71 6.56 -0.33
CA LEU A 11 -7.43 6.20 1.05
C LEU A 11 -7.38 7.42 1.96
N ARG A 12 -6.80 8.52 1.48
CA ARG A 12 -6.76 9.76 2.28
C ARG A 12 -8.16 10.30 2.54
N GLN A 13 -9.06 10.14 1.60
CA GLN A 13 -10.45 10.54 1.77
C GLN A 13 -11.13 9.74 2.88
N GLU A 14 -10.65 8.53 3.14
CA GLU A 14 -11.17 7.69 4.21
C GLU A 14 -10.44 7.92 5.54
N GLY A 15 -9.60 8.94 5.61
CA GLY A 15 -8.91 9.27 6.85
C GLY A 15 -7.59 8.54 7.06
N VAL A 16 -7.08 7.86 6.05
CA VAL A 16 -5.83 7.12 6.17
C VAL A 16 -4.67 8.03 5.84
N HIS A 17 -3.63 7.99 6.67
CA HIS A 17 -2.40 8.71 6.38
C HIS A 17 -1.61 7.93 5.34
N VAL A 18 -1.34 8.54 4.20
CA VAL A 18 -0.63 7.89 3.10
C VAL A 18 0.55 8.74 2.68
N GLU A 19 1.72 8.14 2.64
CA GLU A 19 2.93 8.74 2.10
C GLU A 19 3.25 8.08 0.77
N LEU A 20 3.62 8.86 -0.22
CA LEU A 20 4.00 8.34 -1.52
C LEU A 20 5.50 8.46 -1.71
N ASP A 21 6.09 7.41 -2.26
CA ASP A 21 7.52 7.40 -2.57
C ASP A 21 7.69 6.80 -3.95
N GLY A 22 7.77 7.64 -4.96
CA GLY A 22 7.86 7.19 -6.33
C GLY A 22 9.29 7.16 -6.84
N GLY A 23 9.55 6.22 -7.74
CA GLY A 23 10.81 6.17 -8.47
C GLY A 23 12.01 5.67 -7.70
N ARG A 24 11.81 5.10 -6.52
CA ARG A 24 12.91 4.57 -5.71
C ARG A 24 12.90 3.05 -5.70
N SER A 25 14.05 2.46 -5.32
CA SER A 25 14.14 1.01 -5.21
C SER A 25 13.27 0.51 -4.06
N LEU A 26 12.91 -0.77 -4.12
CA LEU A 26 12.15 -1.38 -3.04
C LEU A 26 12.90 -1.28 -1.72
N LYS A 27 14.21 -1.45 -1.76
CA LYS A 27 15.04 -1.35 -0.54
C LYS A 27 14.93 0.03 0.09
N SER A 28 14.99 1.09 -0.73
CA SER A 28 14.85 2.47 -0.24
C SER A 28 13.45 2.72 0.31
N LEU A 29 12.43 2.19 -0.36
CA LEU A 29 11.06 2.32 0.08
C LEU A 29 10.85 1.67 1.44
N MET A 30 11.38 0.46 1.62
CA MET A 30 11.23 -0.26 2.88
C MET A 30 11.98 0.44 4.02
N ARG A 31 13.15 1.00 3.72
CA ARG A 31 13.92 1.75 4.69
C ARG A 31 13.16 3.00 5.14
N ARG A 32 12.56 3.71 4.20
CA ARG A 32 11.77 4.89 4.51
C ARG A 32 10.52 4.52 5.31
N ALA A 33 9.86 3.44 4.95
CA ALA A 33 8.68 2.97 5.68
C ALA A 33 9.03 2.65 7.13
N ASP A 34 10.16 2.00 7.34
CA ASP A 34 10.64 1.68 8.69
C ASP A 34 10.93 2.95 9.49
N LYS A 35 11.58 3.93 8.85
CA LYS A 35 11.90 5.20 9.49
C LYS A 35 10.63 5.96 9.89
N LEU A 36 9.61 5.91 9.05
CA LEU A 36 8.33 6.56 9.31
C LEU A 36 7.44 5.75 10.24
N LYS A 37 7.87 4.54 10.59
CA LYS A 37 7.10 3.61 11.43
C LYS A 37 5.75 3.28 10.79
N ALA A 38 5.75 3.12 9.49
CA ALA A 38 4.56 2.74 8.77
C ALA A 38 4.14 1.33 9.19
N ARG A 39 2.86 1.14 9.39
CA ARG A 39 2.33 -0.19 9.75
C ARG A 39 2.20 -1.10 8.55
N GLN A 40 1.89 -0.52 7.42
CA GLN A 40 1.69 -1.26 6.19
C GLN A 40 2.30 -0.51 5.03
N VAL A 41 2.78 -1.25 4.05
CA VAL A 41 3.31 -0.67 2.81
C VAL A 41 2.54 -1.26 1.65
N MET A 42 2.10 -0.40 0.74
CA MET A 42 1.45 -0.83 -0.48
C MET A 42 2.43 -0.61 -1.63
N ILE A 43 2.76 -1.68 -2.32
CA ILE A 43 3.74 -1.65 -3.40
C ILE A 43 3.03 -1.69 -4.73
N LEU A 44 3.32 -0.70 -5.59
CA LEU A 44 2.75 -0.59 -6.92
C LEU A 44 3.87 -0.41 -7.94
N GLY A 45 4.57 -1.49 -8.24
CA GLY A 45 5.57 -1.51 -9.30
C GLY A 45 4.96 -1.85 -10.64
N GLU A 46 5.82 -2.09 -11.62
CA GLU A 46 5.36 -2.40 -12.99
C GLU A 46 4.52 -3.67 -13.04
N GLU A 47 4.93 -4.70 -12.33
CA GLU A 47 4.19 -5.95 -12.29
C GLU A 47 2.82 -5.75 -11.68
N GLU A 48 2.77 -5.03 -10.57
CA GLU A 48 1.52 -4.77 -9.88
C GLU A 48 0.57 -3.97 -10.76
N LEU A 49 1.09 -2.97 -11.46
CA LEU A 49 0.27 -2.17 -12.36
C LEU A 49 -0.26 -2.99 -13.52
N ALA A 50 0.55 -3.90 -14.06
CA ALA A 50 0.13 -4.77 -15.14
C ALA A 50 -1.04 -5.66 -14.73
N GLN A 51 -1.03 -6.11 -13.49
CA GLN A 51 -2.08 -6.95 -12.94
C GLN A 51 -3.20 -6.16 -12.27
N ARG A 52 -3.05 -4.85 -12.17
CA ARG A 52 -3.94 -3.93 -11.48
C ARG A 52 -4.19 -4.36 -10.05
N ARG A 53 -3.13 -4.80 -9.38
CA ARG A 53 -3.17 -5.21 -7.98
C ARG A 53 -1.92 -4.73 -7.26
N ALA A 54 -2.14 -4.09 -6.11
CA ALA A 54 -1.04 -3.68 -5.25
C ALA A 54 -0.65 -4.82 -4.33
N THR A 55 0.62 -4.86 -3.95
CA THR A 55 1.09 -5.82 -2.95
C THR A 55 1.12 -5.11 -1.60
N MET A 56 0.38 -5.66 -0.63
CA MET A 56 0.37 -5.14 0.73
C MET A 56 1.37 -5.91 1.57
N ARG A 57 2.16 -5.18 2.34
CA ARG A 57 3.15 -5.78 3.25
C ARG A 57 2.92 -5.23 4.64
N ASP A 58 2.78 -6.14 5.62
CA ASP A 58 2.58 -5.77 7.00
C ASP A 58 3.94 -5.62 7.69
N MET A 59 4.26 -4.39 8.08
CA MET A 59 5.55 -4.09 8.72
C MET A 59 5.58 -4.49 10.19
N GLU A 60 4.41 -4.53 10.84
CA GLU A 60 4.35 -4.86 12.25
C GLU A 60 4.55 -6.34 12.52
N ALA A 61 4.07 -7.19 11.62
CA ALA A 61 4.09 -8.63 11.81
C ALA A 61 5.49 -9.23 11.72
N LYS A 62 6.45 -8.46 11.22
CA LYS A 62 7.83 -8.93 11.00
C LYS A 62 7.89 -10.21 10.16
N GLN A 63 6.85 -10.42 9.38
CA GLN A 63 6.75 -11.54 8.45
C GLN A 63 6.36 -10.99 7.09
N ASP A 64 6.85 -11.63 6.05
CA ASP A 64 6.50 -11.22 4.69
C ASP A 64 5.09 -11.69 4.37
N ARG A 65 4.12 -10.97 4.88
CA ARG A 65 2.74 -11.21 4.50
C ARG A 65 2.45 -10.35 3.28
N LYS A 66 2.38 -11.00 2.16
CA LYS A 66 2.09 -10.32 0.91
C LYS A 66 0.67 -10.67 0.49
N LEU A 67 -0.13 -9.66 0.29
CA LEU A 67 -1.50 -9.83 -0.17
C LEU A 67 -1.74 -8.92 -1.35
N ALA A 68 -2.35 -9.46 -2.39
CA ALA A 68 -2.72 -8.66 -3.56
C ALA A 68 -4.04 -7.96 -3.29
N VAL A 69 -4.07 -6.65 -3.54
CA VAL A 69 -5.26 -5.83 -3.36
C VAL A 69 -5.58 -5.16 -4.68
N ASP A 70 -6.84 -5.27 -5.11
CA ASP A 70 -7.30 -4.65 -6.35
C ASP A 70 -7.25 -3.13 -6.22
N ILE A 71 -6.50 -2.48 -7.12
CA ILE A 71 -6.33 -1.04 -7.07
C ILE A 71 -7.52 -0.27 -7.62
N ASP A 72 -8.49 -0.95 -8.20
CA ASP A 72 -9.69 -0.32 -8.75
C ASP A 72 -10.83 -0.27 -7.75
N LEU A 73 -10.61 -0.69 -6.53
CA LEU A 73 -11.60 -0.62 -5.47
C LEU A 73 -11.93 0.82 -5.10
N THR A 74 -13.11 1.03 -4.56
CA THR A 74 -13.46 2.35 -4.01
C THR A 74 -12.62 2.63 -2.76
N GLY A 75 -12.64 3.87 -2.29
CA GLY A 75 -11.93 4.23 -1.07
C GLY A 75 -12.38 3.39 0.12
N ALA A 76 -13.68 3.20 0.28
CA ALA A 76 -14.22 2.40 1.37
C ALA A 76 -13.77 0.95 1.28
N GLU A 77 -13.75 0.40 0.07
CA GLU A 77 -13.31 -0.98 -0.14
C GLU A 77 -11.82 -1.14 0.11
N LEU A 78 -11.03 -0.14 -0.31
CA LEU A 78 -9.58 -0.14 -0.04
C LEU A 78 -9.33 -0.10 1.46
N LEU A 79 -10.07 0.75 2.16
CA LEU A 79 -9.93 0.85 3.61
C LEU A 79 -10.27 -0.48 4.28
N ALA A 80 -11.34 -1.12 3.84
CA ALA A 80 -11.74 -2.42 4.39
C ALA A 80 -10.65 -3.47 4.17
N ALA A 81 -10.04 -3.48 2.97
CA ALA A 81 -8.96 -4.41 2.67
C ALA A 81 -7.76 -4.19 3.57
N VAL A 82 -7.40 -2.92 3.81
CA VAL A 82 -6.28 -2.59 4.70
C VAL A 82 -6.58 -3.03 6.13
N LYS A 83 -7.78 -2.76 6.61
CA LYS A 83 -8.16 -3.14 7.98
C LYS A 83 -8.24 -4.65 8.17
N ALA A 84 -8.73 -5.36 7.17
CA ALA A 84 -8.82 -6.82 7.24
C ALA A 84 -7.43 -7.44 7.43
N ARG A 85 -6.42 -6.88 6.76
CA ARG A 85 -5.05 -7.34 6.91
C ARG A 85 -4.55 -7.16 8.34
N ARG A 86 -4.92 -6.05 8.97
CA ARG A 86 -4.46 -5.75 10.32
C ARG A 86 -5.13 -6.61 11.38
N SER A 87 -6.31 -7.12 11.08
CA SER A 87 -7.06 -7.94 12.01
C SER A 87 -6.53 -9.37 12.11
N GLU A 88 -5.75 -9.77 11.13
CA GLU A 88 -5.14 -11.09 11.13
C GLU A 88 -3.76 -11.04 11.75
#